data_977f28929554b53f85b2c9344962cca7
#
_entry.id   977f28929554b53f85b2c9344962cca7
#
_cell.length_a   1.000
_cell.length_b   1.000
_cell.length_c   1.000
_cell.angle_alpha   90.00
_cell.angle_beta   90.00
_cell.angle_gamma   90.00
#
_symmetry.space_group_name_H-M   'P 1'
#
loop_
_entity.id
_entity.type
_entity.pdbx_description
1 polymer ?
#
loop_
_entity_poly.entity_id
_entity_poly.type
_entity_poly.pdbx_seq_one_letter_code
_entity_poly.pdbx_strand_id
1 'polypeptide(L)'
;VCVQPGSTTEWNLTDYSRIHNMRFSSLVIGNLEELRTAFINGRCDALATDASSLASFREAHGRNAGLSRVLPGSISKEPPGSVVRWALFARLTAEELEIPSKSIDTFRSSSNPELQRFMGAAGDLGAALGLQPDRAVKIVKQVANFAEMWDRNITPLGLQRGMNDLWNNGGFRYAPPMR
;
A
#
# COMPACT_ATOMS: atom_id res chain seq x y z
N VAL A 1 -8.67 -17.22 -4.99
CA VAL A 1 -9.01 -15.79 -4.84
C VAL A 1 -9.30 -15.19 -6.20
N CYS A 2 -10.44 -14.48 -6.35
CA CYS A 2 -10.77 -13.72 -7.57
C CYS A 2 -10.09 -12.34 -7.56
N VAL A 3 -9.43 -11.95 -8.65
CA VAL A 3 -8.72 -10.68 -8.78
C VAL A 3 -8.68 -10.19 -10.23
N GLN A 4 -8.63 -8.87 -10.44
CA GLN A 4 -8.47 -8.30 -11.79
C GLN A 4 -7.00 -8.31 -12.23
N PRO A 5 -6.70 -8.65 -13.50
CA PRO A 5 -5.35 -8.66 -14.03
C PRO A 5 -4.74 -7.26 -14.11
N GLY A 6 -3.43 -7.18 -13.85
CA GLY A 6 -2.68 -5.92 -13.95
C GLY A 6 -3.08 -4.86 -12.93
N SER A 7 -3.87 -5.23 -11.92
CA SER A 7 -4.28 -4.33 -10.86
C SER A 7 -3.25 -4.27 -9.73
N THR A 8 -3.21 -3.15 -9.02
CA THR A 8 -2.39 -3.03 -7.80
C THR A 8 -2.80 -4.07 -6.76
N THR A 9 -4.07 -4.46 -6.75
CA THR A 9 -4.60 -5.51 -5.86
C THR A 9 -4.00 -6.88 -6.18
N GLU A 10 -3.84 -7.24 -7.45
CA GLU A 10 -3.19 -8.50 -7.85
C GLU A 10 -1.74 -8.54 -7.39
N TRP A 11 -1.01 -7.45 -7.57
CA TRP A 11 0.38 -7.36 -7.12
C TRP A 11 0.49 -7.41 -5.60
N ASN A 12 -0.38 -6.70 -4.88
CA ASN A 12 -0.47 -6.73 -3.42
C ASN A 12 -0.70 -8.15 -2.91
N LEU A 13 -1.67 -8.84 -3.51
CA LEU A 13 -2.01 -10.20 -3.15
C LEU A 13 -0.82 -11.16 -3.36
N THR A 14 -0.13 -11.00 -4.49
CA THR A 14 1.06 -11.81 -4.83
C THR A 14 2.19 -11.58 -3.83
N ASP A 15 2.46 -10.32 -3.50
CA ASP A 15 3.52 -9.98 -2.55
C ASP A 15 3.17 -10.45 -1.13
N TYR A 16 1.94 -10.23 -0.70
CA TYR A 16 1.45 -10.70 0.59
C TYR A 16 1.61 -12.22 0.73
N SER A 17 1.21 -12.96 -0.31
CA SER A 17 1.38 -14.40 -0.39
C SER A 17 2.84 -14.81 -0.20
N ARG A 18 3.76 -14.12 -0.89
CA ARG A 18 5.19 -14.41 -0.84
C ARG A 18 5.79 -14.09 0.54
N ILE A 19 5.45 -12.93 1.11
CA ILE A 19 5.96 -12.48 2.42
C ILE A 19 5.49 -13.43 3.53
N HIS A 20 4.22 -13.84 3.49
CA HIS A 20 3.62 -14.69 4.54
C HIS A 20 3.67 -16.19 4.22
N ASN A 21 4.38 -16.57 3.14
CA ASN A 21 4.50 -17.95 2.69
C ASN A 21 3.14 -18.67 2.53
N MET A 22 2.13 -17.91 2.06
CA MET A 22 0.78 -18.42 1.83
C MET A 22 0.63 -18.97 0.41
N ARG A 23 -0.15 -20.02 0.27
CA ARG A 23 -0.46 -20.60 -1.05
C ARG A 23 -1.94 -20.44 -1.33
N PHE A 24 -2.29 -19.75 -2.41
CA PHE A 24 -3.64 -19.68 -2.93
C PHE A 24 -3.62 -19.68 -4.47
N SER A 25 -4.71 -20.11 -5.04
CA SER A 25 -4.94 -20.06 -6.49
C SER A 25 -5.65 -18.77 -6.85
N SER A 26 -5.09 -17.98 -7.76
CA SER A 26 -5.73 -16.78 -8.28
C SER A 26 -6.59 -17.12 -9.49
N LEU A 27 -7.85 -16.71 -9.46
CA LEU A 27 -8.74 -16.70 -10.62
C LEU A 27 -8.78 -15.27 -11.16
N VAL A 28 -8.12 -15.06 -12.30
CA VAL A 28 -7.93 -13.74 -12.89
C VAL A 28 -9.03 -13.48 -13.92
N ILE A 29 -9.86 -12.44 -13.71
CA ILE A 29 -10.97 -12.08 -14.58
C ILE A 29 -10.91 -10.57 -14.86
N GLY A 30 -10.83 -10.18 -16.13
CA GLY A 30 -10.64 -8.78 -16.53
C GLY A 30 -11.85 -7.87 -16.28
N ASN A 31 -13.06 -8.40 -16.37
CA ASN A 31 -14.29 -7.66 -16.15
C ASN A 31 -14.72 -7.72 -14.68
N LEU A 32 -14.95 -6.56 -14.04
CA LEU A 32 -15.31 -6.47 -12.64
C LEU A 32 -16.67 -7.13 -12.33
N GLU A 33 -17.64 -7.02 -13.21
CA GLU A 33 -18.97 -7.63 -13.01
C GLU A 33 -18.91 -9.16 -13.17
N GLU A 34 -18.11 -9.66 -14.09
CA GLU A 34 -17.85 -11.09 -14.20
C GLU A 34 -17.07 -11.62 -13.00
N LEU A 35 -16.13 -10.84 -12.47
CA LEU A 35 -15.38 -11.15 -11.27
C LEU A 35 -16.29 -11.29 -10.05
N ARG A 36 -17.22 -10.35 -9.89
CA ARG A 36 -18.25 -10.36 -8.83
C ARG A 36 -19.18 -11.55 -8.96
N THR A 37 -19.64 -11.82 -10.17
CA THR A 37 -20.50 -12.96 -10.48
C THR A 37 -19.80 -14.28 -10.23
N ALA A 38 -18.53 -14.40 -10.58
CA ALA A 38 -17.70 -15.59 -10.30
C ALA A 38 -17.60 -15.85 -8.78
N PHE A 39 -17.42 -14.79 -8.00
CA PHE A 39 -17.39 -14.89 -6.54
C PHE A 39 -18.72 -15.31 -5.96
N ILE A 40 -19.84 -14.70 -6.38
CA ILE A 40 -21.20 -15.06 -5.91
C ILE A 40 -21.51 -16.52 -6.23
N ASN A 41 -21.11 -16.99 -7.41
CA ASN A 41 -21.34 -18.36 -7.85
C ASN A 41 -20.34 -19.37 -7.25
N GLY A 42 -19.54 -18.96 -6.28
CA GLY A 42 -18.61 -19.84 -5.57
C GLY A 42 -17.43 -20.37 -6.41
N ARG A 43 -17.10 -19.70 -7.53
CA ARG A 43 -15.92 -20.07 -8.35
C ARG A 43 -14.61 -19.68 -7.67
N CYS A 44 -14.66 -18.81 -6.67
CA CYS A 44 -13.54 -18.47 -5.80
C CYS A 44 -14.06 -18.17 -4.38
N ASP A 45 -13.25 -18.47 -3.38
CA ASP A 45 -13.61 -18.36 -1.96
C ASP A 45 -13.42 -16.93 -1.42
N ALA A 46 -12.67 -16.11 -2.13
CA ALA A 46 -12.40 -14.72 -1.77
C ALA A 46 -12.36 -13.82 -3.01
N LEU A 47 -12.78 -12.57 -2.81
CA LEU A 47 -12.71 -11.50 -3.81
C LEU A 47 -11.73 -10.44 -3.33
N ALA A 48 -10.69 -10.17 -4.14
CA ALA A 48 -9.72 -9.11 -3.89
C ALA A 48 -9.95 -7.95 -4.87
N THR A 49 -10.29 -6.79 -4.33
CA THR A 49 -10.46 -5.54 -5.07
C THR A 49 -10.28 -4.36 -4.11
N ASP A 50 -10.38 -3.13 -4.58
CA ASP A 50 -10.26 -1.97 -3.70
C ASP A 50 -11.40 -1.87 -2.67
N ALA A 51 -11.14 -1.14 -1.58
CA ALA A 51 -12.07 -1.04 -0.46
C ALA A 51 -13.41 -0.39 -0.83
N SER A 52 -13.41 0.56 -1.76
CA SER A 52 -14.61 1.24 -2.22
C SER A 52 -15.48 0.32 -3.07
N SER A 53 -14.86 -0.45 -3.97
CA SER A 53 -15.53 -1.49 -4.78
C SER A 53 -16.12 -2.60 -3.90
N LEU A 54 -15.40 -3.05 -2.87
CA LEU A 54 -15.92 -4.03 -1.90
C LEU A 54 -17.09 -3.47 -1.09
N ALA A 55 -17.01 -2.22 -0.65
CA ALA A 55 -18.08 -1.57 0.08
C ALA A 55 -19.37 -1.46 -0.76
N SER A 56 -19.24 -1.00 -2.00
CA SER A 56 -20.35 -0.91 -2.96
C SER A 56 -20.93 -2.28 -3.29
N PHE A 57 -20.09 -3.28 -3.47
CA PHE A 57 -20.51 -4.65 -3.74
C PHE A 57 -21.30 -5.25 -2.56
N ARG A 58 -20.80 -5.03 -1.34
CA ARG A 58 -21.49 -5.49 -0.12
C ARG A 58 -22.85 -4.81 0.08
N GLU A 59 -22.94 -3.52 -0.20
CA GLU A 59 -24.21 -2.78 -0.10
C GLU A 59 -25.23 -3.29 -1.13
N ALA A 60 -24.81 -3.54 -2.36
CA ALA A 60 -25.66 -4.05 -3.43
C ALA A 60 -26.19 -5.47 -3.18
N HIS A 61 -25.44 -6.32 -2.46
CA HIS A 61 -25.77 -7.74 -2.24
C HIS A 61 -26.21 -8.06 -0.80
N GLY A 62 -26.38 -7.03 0.03
CA GLY A 62 -26.82 -7.15 1.42
C GLY A 62 -25.72 -7.58 2.41
N ARG A 63 -25.90 -7.18 3.66
CA ARG A 63 -24.94 -7.42 4.75
C ARG A 63 -24.77 -8.90 5.10
N ASN A 64 -25.65 -9.76 4.62
CA ASN A 64 -25.67 -11.20 4.93
C ASN A 64 -24.79 -12.04 3.99
N ALA A 65 -24.10 -11.44 3.02
CA ALA A 65 -23.25 -12.17 2.07
C ALA A 65 -21.92 -12.69 2.67
N GLY A 66 -21.75 -12.63 3.98
CA GLY A 66 -20.53 -13.14 4.65
C GLY A 66 -19.23 -12.41 4.27
N LEU A 67 -19.35 -11.22 3.67
CA LEU A 67 -18.24 -10.45 3.18
C LEU A 67 -17.55 -9.72 4.34
N SER A 68 -16.39 -10.20 4.77
CA SER A 68 -15.55 -9.50 5.72
C SER A 68 -14.43 -8.75 5.01
N ARG A 69 -14.13 -7.57 5.53
CA ARG A 69 -13.04 -6.73 5.03
C ARG A 69 -11.70 -7.26 5.55
N VAL A 70 -10.76 -7.48 4.67
CA VAL A 70 -9.45 -8.04 5.04
C VAL A 70 -8.31 -7.01 4.98
N LEU A 71 -8.33 -6.04 4.07
CA LEU A 71 -7.26 -5.03 3.97
C LEU A 71 -7.75 -3.73 3.34
N PRO A 72 -7.18 -2.55 3.72
CA PRO A 72 -7.42 -1.30 3.02
C PRO A 72 -6.46 -1.13 1.85
N GLY A 73 -6.92 -0.67 0.75
CA GLY A 73 -6.05 -0.21 -0.28
C GLY A 73 -6.68 0.09 -1.60
N SER A 74 -6.58 1.29 -2.07
CA SER A 74 -6.64 1.57 -3.49
C SER A 74 -6.36 3.00 -3.81
N ILE A 75 -5.95 3.27 -5.03
CA ILE A 75 -5.85 4.63 -5.48
C ILE A 75 -6.08 4.79 -6.96
N SER A 76 -6.70 5.93 -7.29
CA SER A 76 -6.93 6.44 -8.61
C SER A 76 -5.73 7.23 -9.15
N LYS A 77 -5.65 7.36 -10.48
CA LYS A 77 -4.66 8.19 -11.17
C LYS A 77 -4.71 9.65 -10.68
N GLU A 78 -3.57 10.19 -10.30
CA GLU A 78 -3.46 11.54 -9.80
C GLU A 78 -2.74 12.50 -10.76
N PRO A 79 -3.11 13.82 -10.80
CA PRO A 79 -2.49 14.82 -11.66
C PRO A 79 -1.09 15.26 -11.18
N PRO A 80 -0.33 16.02 -11.99
CA PRO A 80 1.09 16.37 -11.76
C PRO A 80 1.43 17.13 -10.46
N GLY A 81 0.46 17.61 -9.71
CA GLY A 81 0.67 18.23 -8.39
C GLY A 81 1.01 17.26 -7.26
N SER A 82 1.15 15.99 -7.55
CA SER A 82 1.28 14.92 -6.54
C SER A 82 2.69 14.69 -5.99
N VAL A 83 3.75 15.34 -6.53
CA VAL A 83 5.13 15.13 -6.07
C VAL A 83 5.28 15.39 -4.56
N VAL A 84 4.67 16.46 -4.07
CA VAL A 84 4.69 16.82 -2.63
C VAL A 84 3.96 15.77 -1.80
N ARG A 85 2.82 15.28 -2.29
CA ARG A 85 2.04 14.23 -1.64
C ARG A 85 2.82 12.91 -1.60
N TRP A 86 3.45 12.53 -2.71
CA TRP A 86 4.28 11.33 -2.76
C TRP A 86 5.54 11.44 -1.88
N ALA A 87 6.08 12.64 -1.67
CA ALA A 87 7.14 12.86 -0.69
C ALA A 87 6.67 12.59 0.75
N LEU A 88 5.44 12.98 1.09
CA LEU A 88 4.84 12.61 2.38
C LEU A 88 4.60 11.10 2.48
N PHE A 89 4.04 10.49 1.43
CA PHE A 89 3.79 9.05 1.41
C PHE A 89 5.08 8.23 1.53
N ALA A 90 6.17 8.61 0.87
CA ALA A 90 7.47 7.95 1.03
C ALA A 90 7.94 7.95 2.49
N ARG A 91 7.68 9.01 3.24
CA ARG A 91 8.06 9.11 4.65
C ARG A 91 7.17 8.29 5.57
N LEU A 92 5.86 8.23 5.28
CA LEU A 92 4.91 7.36 6.00
C LEU A 92 5.22 5.89 5.72
N THR A 93 5.46 5.52 4.46
CA THR A 93 5.86 4.16 4.08
C THR A 93 7.18 3.75 4.75
N ALA A 94 8.16 4.67 4.82
CA ALA A 94 9.41 4.39 5.50
C ALA A 94 9.22 4.13 7.00
N GLU A 95 8.30 4.83 7.66
CA GLU A 95 7.93 4.55 9.04
C GLU A 95 7.23 3.20 9.17
N GLU A 96 6.26 2.91 8.30
CA GLU A 96 5.50 1.65 8.29
C GLU A 96 6.39 0.42 8.06
N LEU A 97 7.44 0.58 7.23
CA LEU A 97 8.45 -0.45 6.96
C LEU A 97 9.63 -0.42 7.97
N GLU A 98 9.53 0.39 9.01
CA GLU A 98 10.56 0.53 10.04
C GLU A 98 11.96 0.87 9.48
N ILE A 99 12.00 1.75 8.46
CA ILE A 99 13.23 2.19 7.81
C ILE A 99 13.73 3.50 8.44
N PRO A 100 14.75 3.48 9.29
CA PRO A 100 15.35 4.70 9.83
C PRO A 100 16.21 5.40 8.78
N SER A 101 16.20 6.73 8.81
CA SER A 101 16.95 7.55 7.84
C SER A 101 18.46 7.26 7.85
N LYS A 102 19.03 6.97 9.02
CA LYS A 102 20.47 6.72 9.22
C LYS A 102 20.94 5.37 8.69
N SER A 103 20.08 4.36 8.65
CA SER A 103 20.44 2.99 8.25
C SER A 103 19.71 2.52 7.00
N ILE A 104 19.06 3.41 6.26
CA ILE A 104 18.27 3.08 5.07
C ILE A 104 19.04 2.23 4.03
N ASP A 105 20.34 2.45 3.88
CA ASP A 105 21.15 1.71 2.88
C ASP A 105 21.28 0.21 3.19
N THR A 106 21.10 -0.20 4.45
CA THR A 106 21.15 -1.62 4.84
C THR A 106 20.00 -2.43 4.24
N PHE A 107 18.91 -1.77 3.84
CA PHE A 107 17.73 -2.41 3.25
C PHE A 107 17.85 -2.66 1.74
N ARG A 108 18.94 -2.19 1.09
CA ARG A 108 19.14 -2.36 -0.38
C ARG A 108 19.23 -3.82 -0.81
N SER A 109 19.75 -4.69 0.04
CA SER A 109 19.91 -6.12 -0.23
C SER A 109 18.72 -6.98 0.23
N SER A 110 17.62 -6.36 0.65
CA SER A 110 16.44 -7.09 1.13
C SER A 110 15.78 -7.88 0.00
N SER A 111 15.36 -9.10 0.31
CA SER A 111 14.52 -9.92 -0.57
C SER A 111 13.04 -9.58 -0.51
N ASN A 112 12.62 -8.70 0.41
CA ASN A 112 11.23 -8.27 0.51
C ASN A 112 10.86 -7.40 -0.70
N PRO A 113 9.85 -7.79 -1.51
CA PRO A 113 9.46 -7.06 -2.72
C PRO A 113 9.04 -5.61 -2.45
N GLU A 114 8.47 -5.33 -1.30
CA GLU A 114 8.04 -3.99 -0.93
C GLU A 114 9.24 -3.09 -0.64
N LEU A 115 10.22 -3.60 0.11
CA LEU A 115 11.50 -2.92 0.32
C LEU A 115 12.25 -2.71 -0.99
N GLN A 116 12.28 -3.70 -1.89
CA GLN A 116 12.92 -3.55 -3.21
C GLN A 116 12.30 -2.41 -4.02
N ARG A 117 10.98 -2.29 -4.04
CA ARG A 117 10.28 -1.18 -4.70
C ARG A 117 10.57 0.15 -4.03
N PHE A 118 10.50 0.20 -2.70
CA PHE A 118 10.83 1.41 -1.94
C PHE A 118 12.25 1.89 -2.21
N MET A 119 13.20 0.96 -2.24
CA MET A 119 14.62 1.26 -2.52
C MET A 119 14.91 1.59 -4.00
N GLY A 120 13.93 1.43 -4.90
CA GLY A 120 14.09 1.64 -6.33
C GLY A 120 14.86 0.53 -7.04
N ALA A 121 14.99 -0.64 -6.43
CA ALA A 121 15.62 -1.82 -7.02
C ALA A 121 14.66 -2.60 -7.93
N ALA A 122 13.35 -2.40 -7.78
CA ALA A 122 12.32 -3.03 -8.59
C ALA A 122 11.23 -2.01 -8.96
N GLY A 123 10.70 -2.13 -10.18
CA GLY A 123 9.66 -1.25 -10.70
C GLY A 123 10.19 0.09 -11.21
N ASP A 124 9.31 0.81 -11.91
CA ASP A 124 9.62 2.11 -12.52
C ASP A 124 8.70 3.21 -11.94
N LEU A 125 8.73 3.31 -10.63
CA LEU A 125 7.88 4.21 -9.86
C LEU A 125 8.38 5.65 -9.97
N GLY A 126 7.75 6.45 -10.79
CA GLY A 126 8.05 7.88 -10.93
C GLY A 126 8.68 8.28 -12.25
N ALA A 127 8.98 7.36 -13.16
CA ALA A 127 9.44 7.70 -14.51
C ALA A 127 8.45 8.62 -15.22
N ALA A 128 7.15 8.38 -15.05
CA ALA A 128 6.09 9.25 -15.58
C ALA A 128 6.13 10.70 -15.05
N LEU A 129 6.83 10.93 -13.94
CA LEU A 129 7.06 12.25 -13.33
C LEU A 129 8.50 12.73 -13.54
N GLY A 130 9.32 12.03 -14.33
CA GLY A 130 10.74 12.33 -14.52
C GLY A 130 11.59 12.13 -13.27
N LEU A 131 11.14 11.35 -12.30
CA LEU A 131 11.83 11.13 -11.03
C LEU A 131 12.69 9.87 -11.08
N GLN A 132 13.84 9.91 -10.41
CA GLN A 132 14.74 8.77 -10.31
C GLN A 132 14.12 7.63 -9.47
N PRO A 133 14.46 6.36 -9.74
CA PRO A 133 13.92 5.21 -9.00
C PRO A 133 14.18 5.29 -7.48
N ASP A 134 15.34 5.81 -7.06
CA ASP A 134 15.76 5.94 -5.67
C ASP A 134 15.21 7.18 -4.94
N ARG A 135 14.22 7.85 -5.52
CA ARG A 135 13.66 9.10 -4.95
C ARG A 135 13.18 8.97 -3.50
N ALA A 136 12.54 7.83 -3.15
CA ALA A 136 12.06 7.59 -1.79
C ALA A 136 13.23 7.51 -0.80
N VAL A 137 14.30 6.83 -1.18
CA VAL A 137 15.56 6.77 -0.41
C VAL A 137 16.14 8.16 -0.19
N LYS A 138 16.22 8.96 -1.25
CA LYS A 138 16.74 10.35 -1.18
C LYS A 138 15.90 11.22 -0.24
N ILE A 139 14.56 11.11 -0.32
CA ILE A 139 13.66 11.85 0.57
C ILE A 139 13.91 11.48 2.03
N VAL A 140 13.92 10.17 2.34
CA VAL A 140 14.12 9.71 3.72
C VAL A 140 15.51 10.07 4.25
N LYS A 141 16.56 9.96 3.44
CA LYS A 141 17.90 10.40 3.83
C LYS A 141 17.99 11.89 4.17
N GLN A 142 17.27 12.73 3.42
CA GLN A 142 17.36 14.19 3.58
C GLN A 142 16.48 14.72 4.71
N VAL A 143 15.27 14.17 4.85
CA VAL A 143 14.26 14.71 5.76
C VAL A 143 13.85 13.77 6.89
N ALA A 144 14.29 12.51 6.85
CA ALA A 144 13.91 11.42 7.75
C ALA A 144 12.51 10.79 7.43
N ASN A 145 12.20 9.65 8.07
CA ASN A 145 10.85 9.11 8.02
C ASN A 145 9.88 9.99 8.83
N PHE A 146 8.59 9.68 8.80
CA PHE A 146 7.59 10.55 9.43
C PHE A 146 7.68 10.53 10.96
N ALA A 147 7.99 9.38 11.58
CA ALA A 147 8.19 9.29 13.03
C ALA A 147 9.39 10.13 13.48
N GLU A 148 10.56 9.96 12.85
CA GLU A 148 11.77 10.71 13.17
C GLU A 148 11.56 12.23 13.03
N MET A 149 10.77 12.65 12.01
CA MET A 149 10.42 14.05 11.84
C MET A 149 9.50 14.55 12.96
N TRP A 150 8.50 13.74 13.32
CA TRP A 150 7.59 14.08 14.41
C TRP A 150 8.34 14.23 15.73
N ASP A 151 9.19 13.27 16.04
CA ASP A 151 9.97 13.28 17.29
C ASP A 151 10.93 14.45 17.38
N ARG A 152 11.51 14.83 16.26
CA ARG A 152 12.40 15.99 16.21
C ARG A 152 11.70 17.32 16.35
N ASN A 153 10.49 17.48 15.78
CA ASN A 153 9.86 18.79 15.62
C ASN A 153 8.60 18.99 16.49
N ILE A 154 7.86 17.94 16.80
CA ILE A 154 6.56 18.01 17.44
C ILE A 154 6.58 17.47 18.88
N THR A 155 7.24 16.36 19.12
CA THR A 155 7.37 15.78 20.46
C THR A 155 7.94 16.77 21.49
N PRO A 156 8.93 17.64 21.15
CA PRO A 156 9.42 18.66 22.10
C PRO A 156 8.38 19.71 22.50
N LEU A 157 7.30 19.85 21.73
CA LEU A 157 6.17 20.72 22.05
C LEU A 157 5.16 20.08 23.01
N GLY A 158 5.43 18.86 23.47
CA GLY A 158 4.54 18.09 24.37
C GLY A 158 3.31 17.49 23.68
N LEU A 159 3.26 17.50 22.36
CA LEU A 159 2.12 16.99 21.59
C LEU A 159 2.28 15.49 21.30
N GLN A 160 1.28 14.71 21.68
CA GLN A 160 1.16 13.28 21.37
C GLN A 160 0.74 13.08 19.92
N ARG A 161 1.15 11.98 19.30
CA ARG A 161 0.76 11.64 17.92
C ARG A 161 -0.75 11.45 17.76
N GLY A 162 -1.39 10.68 18.65
CA GLY A 162 -2.82 10.43 18.64
C GLY A 162 -3.32 10.04 17.24
N MET A 163 -4.29 10.78 16.69
CA MET A 163 -4.80 10.55 15.32
C MET A 163 -3.77 10.77 14.21
N ASN A 164 -2.62 11.38 14.49
CA ASN A 164 -1.52 11.51 13.55
C ASN A 164 -0.57 10.30 13.52
N ASP A 165 -0.89 9.27 14.27
CA ASP A 165 -0.14 8.01 14.21
C ASP A 165 -0.50 7.20 12.95
N LEU A 166 0.30 6.18 12.66
CA LEU A 166 -0.01 5.24 11.58
C LEU A 166 -1.32 4.51 11.85
N TRP A 167 -1.99 4.12 10.79
CA TRP A 167 -3.26 3.39 10.83
C TRP A 167 -3.16 2.06 11.60
N ASN A 168 -2.02 1.37 11.52
CA ASN A 168 -1.71 0.13 12.24
C ASN A 168 -1.44 0.34 13.74
N ASN A 169 -1.18 1.59 14.14
CA ASN A 169 -1.02 2.01 15.53
C ASN A 169 -2.26 2.75 16.08
N GLY A 170 -3.39 2.65 15.37
CA GLY A 170 -4.65 3.27 15.78
C GLY A 170 -4.84 4.73 15.35
N GLY A 171 -3.91 5.29 14.58
CA GLY A 171 -4.04 6.61 13.98
C GLY A 171 -4.72 6.62 12.60
N PHE A 172 -4.69 7.76 11.92
CA PHE A 172 -5.27 7.95 10.58
C PHE A 172 -4.23 8.11 9.47
N ARG A 173 -2.93 8.14 9.81
CA ARG A 173 -1.89 8.28 8.79
C ARG A 173 -1.73 6.98 8.02
N TYR A 174 -1.89 7.10 6.71
CA TYR A 174 -1.83 6.00 5.77
C TYR A 174 -1.13 6.45 4.49
N ALA A 175 -0.21 5.66 4.01
CA ALA A 175 0.37 5.82 2.69
C ALA A 175 -0.18 4.76 1.74
N PRO A 176 -0.59 5.15 0.52
CA PRO A 176 -0.92 4.17 -0.50
C PRO A 176 0.33 3.34 -0.86
N PRO A 177 0.16 2.06 -1.20
CA PRO A 177 1.26 1.21 -1.62
C PRO A 177 2.04 1.82 -2.79
N MET A 178 3.35 1.85 -2.69
CA MET A 178 4.24 2.30 -3.78
C MET A 178 4.37 1.17 -4.81
N ARG A 179 3.55 1.24 -5.88
CA ARG A 179 3.48 0.20 -6.93
C ARG A 179 3.28 0.77 -8.31
#